data_003c03e86c4e65eda6ceff8489ccdb94
#
_entry.id   003c03e86c4e65eda6ceff8489ccdb94
#
_cell.length_a   1.000
_cell.length_b   1.000
_cell.length_c   1.000
_cell.angle_alpha   90.00
_cell.angle_beta   90.00
_cell.angle_gamma   90.00
#
_symmetry.space_group_name_H-M   'P 1'
#
loop_
_entity.id
_entity.type
_entity.pdbx_description
1 polymer ?
#
loop_
_entity_poly.entity_id
_entity_poly.type
_entity_poly.pdbx_seq_one_letter_code
_entity_poly.pdbx_strand_id
1 'polypeptide(L)'
;DLRGNGGGYMSILANIASHLCATNSGKKFICQKARYNDGRISDFYAPISCYSNYSFESIVFLVDSNSASASEALVGAVLDYDKSSNNNIVKVVVEPTEVDGETVYRSYGKGIMQSFYENQLTGEAVKLTTAAVLWPVSQTCIHTVGINPSIDSRVYANVYGNAIEYAQTL
;
A
#
# COMPACT_ATOMS: atom_id res chain seq x y z
N ASP A 1 12.53 -2.08 -3.11
CA ASP A 1 12.29 -3.42 -2.58
C ASP A 1 11.55 -3.32 -1.24
N LEU A 2 10.35 -3.90 -1.17
CA LEU A 2 9.49 -3.94 0.01
C LEU A 2 9.25 -5.37 0.51
N ARG A 3 9.97 -6.35 -0.01
CA ARG A 3 9.89 -7.73 0.47
C ARG A 3 10.30 -7.81 1.94
N GLY A 4 9.53 -8.54 2.74
CA GLY A 4 9.73 -8.62 4.19
C GLY A 4 9.37 -7.36 4.97
N ASN A 5 8.88 -6.30 4.34
CA ASN A 5 8.55 -5.03 5.01
C ASN A 5 7.09 -5.03 5.50
N GLY A 6 6.88 -5.30 6.78
CA GLY A 6 5.56 -5.34 7.43
C GLY A 6 4.85 -3.98 7.57
N GLY A 7 5.40 -2.91 7.02
CA GLY A 7 4.87 -1.56 7.12
C GLY A 7 5.50 -0.76 8.27
N GLY A 8 4.76 0.22 8.78
CA GLY A 8 5.25 1.12 9.82
C GLY A 8 4.44 2.41 9.91
N TYR A 9 5.12 3.51 10.15
CA TYR A 9 4.48 4.82 10.28
C TYR A 9 3.98 5.33 8.92
N MET A 10 2.70 5.62 8.81
CA MET A 10 2.07 6.14 7.60
C MET A 10 2.69 7.47 7.13
N SER A 11 3.15 8.32 8.07
CA SER A 11 3.82 9.58 7.74
C SER A 11 5.13 9.39 6.98
N ILE A 12 5.90 8.35 7.31
CA ILE A 12 7.15 8.03 6.59
C ILE A 12 6.83 7.59 5.15
N LEU A 13 5.83 6.75 4.99
CA LEU A 13 5.45 6.26 3.67
C LEU A 13 4.76 7.33 2.82
N ALA A 14 3.99 8.24 3.44
CA ALA A 14 3.49 9.43 2.75
C ALA A 14 4.63 10.31 2.24
N ASN A 15 5.71 10.44 3.01
CA ASN A 15 6.91 11.16 2.58
C ASN A 15 7.58 10.47 1.38
N ILE A 16 7.78 9.14 1.42
CA ILE A 16 8.32 8.39 0.29
C ILE A 16 7.42 8.54 -0.94
N ALA A 17 6.11 8.39 -0.79
CA ALA A 17 5.14 8.57 -1.88
C ALA A 17 5.23 9.97 -2.49
N SER A 18 5.53 11.01 -1.69
CA SER A 18 5.69 12.38 -2.17
C SER A 18 6.85 12.54 -3.15
N HIS A 19 7.87 11.70 -3.06
CA HIS A 19 8.99 11.69 -4.01
C HIS A 19 8.66 10.87 -5.27
N LEU A 20 7.89 9.81 -5.15
CA LEU A 20 7.51 8.94 -6.27
C LEU A 20 6.35 9.53 -7.09
N CYS A 21 5.50 10.35 -6.47
CA CYS A 21 4.34 10.99 -7.09
C CYS A 21 4.58 12.50 -7.34
N ALA A 22 5.77 12.89 -7.80
CA ALA A 22 6.20 14.28 -7.89
C ALA A 22 5.26 15.21 -8.68
N THR A 23 4.56 14.70 -9.67
CA THR A 23 3.56 15.47 -10.47
C THR A 23 2.20 15.58 -9.78
N ASN A 24 2.04 14.99 -8.61
CA ASN A 24 0.78 14.84 -7.90
C ASN A 24 0.69 15.69 -6.62
N SER A 25 1.34 16.86 -6.61
CA SER A 25 1.30 17.80 -5.48
C SER A 25 -0.15 18.09 -5.04
N GLY A 26 -0.37 18.05 -3.72
CA GLY A 26 -1.68 18.24 -3.11
C GLY A 26 -2.63 17.03 -3.19
N LYS A 27 -2.20 15.91 -3.75
CA LYS A 27 -3.00 14.68 -3.76
C LYS A 27 -3.02 13.98 -2.40
N LYS A 28 -4.02 13.13 -2.23
CA LYS A 28 -4.23 12.34 -1.02
C LYS A 28 -3.39 11.09 -1.08
N PHE A 29 -2.76 10.68 0.03
CA PHE A 29 -1.95 9.46 0.08
C PHE A 29 -2.81 8.21 0.19
N ILE A 30 -3.75 8.23 1.10
CA ILE A 30 -4.71 7.15 1.33
C ILE A 30 -6.07 7.73 1.66
N CYS A 31 -7.13 6.95 1.44
CA CYS A 31 -8.43 7.18 2.01
C CYS A 31 -8.62 6.26 3.23
N GLN A 32 -9.03 6.82 4.36
CA GLN A 32 -9.39 6.07 5.54
C GLN A 32 -10.89 6.21 5.76
N LYS A 33 -11.62 5.09 5.77
CA LYS A 33 -13.04 5.09 6.16
C LYS A 33 -13.14 4.74 7.63
N ALA A 34 -13.45 5.74 8.45
CA ALA A 34 -13.61 5.58 9.89
C ALA A 34 -15.10 5.60 10.28
N ARG A 35 -15.49 4.73 11.21
CA ARG A 35 -16.81 4.74 11.83
C ARG A 35 -16.71 5.41 13.19
N TYR A 36 -17.56 6.38 13.44
CA TYR A 36 -17.72 7.06 14.73
C TYR A 36 -18.72 6.35 15.62
N ASN A 37 -18.72 6.70 16.93
CA ASN A 37 -19.64 6.11 17.93
C ASN A 37 -21.12 6.33 17.63
N ASP A 38 -21.44 7.40 16.91
CA ASP A 38 -22.82 7.72 16.47
C ASP A 38 -23.22 6.98 15.19
N GLY A 39 -22.37 6.07 14.70
CA GLY A 39 -22.61 5.27 13.51
C GLY A 39 -22.27 5.96 12.19
N ARG A 40 -21.91 7.25 12.20
CA ARG A 40 -21.46 7.94 10.99
C ARG A 40 -20.18 7.30 10.45
N ILE A 41 -20.07 7.24 9.12
CA ILE A 41 -18.85 6.87 8.41
C ILE A 41 -18.31 8.14 7.78
N SER A 42 -17.04 8.43 7.98
CA SER A 42 -16.37 9.58 7.39
C SER A 42 -15.08 9.15 6.69
N ASP A 43 -14.84 9.78 5.56
CA ASP A 43 -13.59 9.63 4.83
C ASP A 43 -12.56 10.64 5.37
N PHE A 44 -11.38 10.13 5.67
CA PHE A 44 -10.22 10.93 6.04
C PHE A 44 -9.08 10.64 5.08
N TYR A 45 -8.39 11.68 4.63
CA TYR A 45 -7.30 11.56 3.68
C TYR A 45 -6.00 12.09 4.27
N ALA A 46 -4.94 11.28 4.20
CA ALA A 46 -3.60 11.76 4.46
C ALA A 46 -3.09 12.53 3.21
N PRO A 47 -2.63 13.78 3.33
CA PRO A 47 -2.11 14.53 2.20
C PRO A 47 -0.73 14.00 1.78
N ILE A 48 -0.41 14.15 0.49
CA ILE A 48 0.95 14.04 -0.03
C ILE A 48 1.43 15.45 -0.33
N SER A 49 2.59 15.82 0.20
CA SER A 49 3.28 17.04 -0.16
C SER A 49 4.46 16.67 -1.07
N CYS A 50 4.49 17.20 -2.26
CA CYS A 50 5.55 16.92 -3.22
C CYS A 50 6.76 17.79 -2.93
N TYR A 51 7.91 17.17 -2.61
CA TYR A 51 9.14 17.87 -2.24
C TYR A 51 10.25 17.76 -3.28
N SER A 52 10.07 16.98 -4.35
CA SER A 52 11.11 16.76 -5.34
C SER A 52 10.59 16.85 -6.76
N ASN A 53 11.49 17.25 -7.67
CA ASN A 53 11.26 17.28 -9.12
C ASN A 53 11.85 16.02 -9.79
N TYR A 54 11.89 14.89 -9.09
CA TYR A 54 12.35 13.65 -9.69
C TYR A 54 11.38 13.19 -10.77
N SER A 55 11.93 12.81 -11.91
CA SER A 55 11.23 12.14 -13.00
C SER A 55 11.77 10.73 -13.12
N PHE A 56 10.88 9.76 -13.15
CA PHE A 56 11.21 8.35 -13.32
C PHE A 56 10.68 7.87 -14.66
N GLU A 57 11.50 7.09 -15.38
CA GLU A 57 11.05 6.39 -16.60
C GLU A 57 10.27 5.14 -16.25
N SER A 58 10.64 4.47 -15.16
CA SER A 58 9.94 3.30 -14.63
C SER A 58 10.12 3.22 -13.13
N ILE A 59 9.09 2.72 -12.44
CA ILE A 59 9.11 2.39 -11.01
C ILE A 59 8.62 0.96 -10.86
N VAL A 60 9.44 0.08 -10.29
CA VAL A 60 9.04 -1.29 -10.00
C VAL A 60 9.10 -1.56 -8.51
N PHE A 61 7.96 -1.95 -7.93
CA PHE A 61 7.89 -2.44 -6.55
C PHE A 61 8.07 -3.94 -6.51
N LEU A 62 8.92 -4.43 -5.61
CA LEU A 62 9.01 -5.84 -5.26
C LEU A 62 8.31 -6.06 -3.93
N VAL A 63 7.36 -6.99 -3.89
CA VAL A 63 6.58 -7.34 -2.70
C VAL A 63 6.50 -8.85 -2.51
N ASP A 64 6.26 -9.28 -1.28
CA ASP A 64 6.03 -10.68 -0.90
C ASP A 64 4.89 -10.77 0.12
N SER A 65 4.60 -11.97 0.62
CA SER A 65 3.56 -12.21 1.62
C SER A 65 3.81 -11.53 2.98
N ASN A 66 5.01 -11.02 3.24
CA ASN A 66 5.37 -10.26 4.44
C ASN A 66 5.31 -8.75 4.22
N SER A 67 5.13 -8.31 2.97
CA SER A 67 4.86 -6.89 2.66
C SER A 67 3.46 -6.55 3.13
N ALA A 68 3.33 -5.66 4.12
CA ALA A 68 2.06 -5.42 4.79
C ALA A 68 1.77 -3.96 5.13
N SER A 69 0.46 -3.65 5.34
CA SER A 69 0.02 -2.41 5.97
C SER A 69 0.48 -1.16 5.19
N ALA A 70 1.32 -0.33 5.82
CA ALA A 70 1.81 0.90 5.23
C ALA A 70 2.63 0.68 3.95
N SER A 71 3.35 -0.45 3.81
CA SER A 71 4.03 -0.83 2.56
C SER A 71 3.03 -1.05 1.43
N GLU A 72 1.93 -1.74 1.71
CA GLU A 72 0.85 -1.95 0.74
C GLU A 72 0.12 -0.65 0.40
N ALA A 73 -0.03 0.26 1.37
CA ALA A 73 -0.60 1.58 1.14
C ALA A 73 0.30 2.43 0.23
N LEU A 74 1.63 2.35 0.38
CA LEU A 74 2.59 3.02 -0.50
C LEU A 74 2.46 2.52 -1.95
N VAL A 75 2.56 1.21 -2.14
CA VAL A 75 2.43 0.59 -3.48
C VAL A 75 1.10 0.96 -4.11
N GLY A 76 0.01 0.81 -3.35
CA GLY A 76 -1.33 1.11 -3.83
C GLY A 76 -1.53 2.56 -4.22
N ALA A 77 -1.03 3.50 -3.43
CA ALA A 77 -1.15 4.93 -3.74
C ALA A 77 -0.40 5.31 -5.02
N VAL A 78 0.85 4.83 -5.18
CA VAL A 78 1.68 5.15 -6.34
C VAL A 78 1.11 4.52 -7.61
N LEU A 79 0.70 3.23 -7.54
CA LEU A 79 0.07 2.51 -8.65
C LEU A 79 -1.25 3.15 -9.09
N ASP A 80 -2.08 3.54 -8.11
CA ASP A 80 -3.42 4.10 -8.35
C ASP A 80 -3.34 5.50 -9.01
N TYR A 81 -2.41 6.34 -8.56
CA TYR A 81 -2.16 7.63 -9.20
C TYR A 81 -1.55 7.50 -10.58
N ASP A 82 -0.61 6.59 -10.77
CA ASP A 82 -0.02 6.32 -12.08
C ASP A 82 -1.10 5.89 -13.09
N LYS A 83 -1.99 5.00 -12.66
CA LYS A 83 -3.15 4.58 -13.46
C LYS A 83 -4.08 5.75 -13.79
N SER A 84 -4.41 6.57 -12.79
CA SER A 84 -5.32 7.71 -12.99
C SER A 84 -4.74 8.79 -13.90
N SER A 85 -3.42 8.88 -13.98
CA SER A 85 -2.69 9.81 -14.84
C SER A 85 -2.35 9.22 -16.21
N ASN A 86 -2.65 7.93 -16.43
CA ASN A 86 -2.34 7.17 -17.65
C ASN A 86 -0.85 7.20 -18.04
N ASN A 87 0.05 7.28 -17.04
CA ASN A 87 1.50 7.29 -17.29
C ASN A 87 2.04 5.88 -17.58
N ASN A 88 1.52 4.85 -16.89
CA ASN A 88 1.89 3.44 -17.03
C ASN A 88 3.38 3.13 -16.74
N ILE A 89 4.02 3.91 -15.88
CA ILE A 89 5.42 3.73 -15.49
C ILE A 89 5.58 2.85 -14.24
N VAL A 90 4.51 2.65 -13.45
CA VAL A 90 4.55 1.88 -12.20
C VAL A 90 4.15 0.44 -12.44
N LYS A 91 4.97 -0.48 -11.94
CA LYS A 91 4.76 -1.93 -12.00
C LYS A 91 5.03 -2.56 -10.64
N VAL A 92 4.45 -3.70 -10.38
CA VAL A 92 4.62 -4.45 -9.13
C VAL A 92 4.96 -5.90 -9.46
N VAL A 93 6.01 -6.43 -8.87
CA VAL A 93 6.39 -7.85 -8.95
C VAL A 93 6.12 -8.49 -7.60
N VAL A 94 5.33 -9.55 -7.60
CA VAL A 94 4.93 -10.28 -6.38
C VAL A 94 5.66 -11.61 -6.32
N GLU A 95 6.40 -11.85 -5.24
CA GLU A 95 7.07 -13.11 -4.98
C GLU A 95 6.08 -14.23 -4.62
N PRO A 96 6.38 -15.46 -5.00
CA PRO A 96 5.57 -16.62 -4.62
C PRO A 96 5.65 -16.90 -3.12
N THR A 97 4.57 -17.43 -2.59
CA THR A 97 4.48 -17.95 -1.22
C THR A 97 3.69 -19.25 -1.24
N GLU A 98 4.17 -20.26 -0.51
CA GLU A 98 3.44 -21.51 -0.34
C GLU A 98 2.43 -21.39 0.80
N VAL A 99 1.18 -21.66 0.51
CA VAL A 99 0.07 -21.69 1.48
C VAL A 99 -0.72 -22.98 1.26
N ASP A 100 -0.75 -23.85 2.24
CA ASP A 100 -1.47 -25.14 2.20
C ASP A 100 -1.10 -26.02 0.99
N GLY A 101 0.16 -25.92 0.52
CA GLY A 101 0.66 -26.66 -0.64
C GLY A 101 0.34 -26.04 -2.00
N GLU A 102 -0.24 -24.85 -2.01
CA GLU A 102 -0.48 -24.07 -3.22
C GLU A 102 0.42 -22.84 -3.29
N THR A 103 1.00 -22.58 -4.46
CA THR A 103 1.77 -21.37 -4.70
C THR A 103 0.84 -20.18 -4.93
N VAL A 104 0.89 -19.19 -4.06
CA VAL A 104 0.11 -17.95 -4.17
C VAL A 104 1.03 -16.76 -4.37
N TYR A 105 0.54 -15.76 -5.11
CA TYR A 105 1.24 -14.51 -5.41
C TYR A 105 0.44 -13.34 -4.86
N ARG A 106 0.74 -12.95 -3.62
CA ARG A 106 0.07 -11.81 -2.99
C ARG A 106 0.91 -11.21 -1.88
N SER A 107 0.68 -9.92 -1.57
CA SER A 107 1.12 -9.32 -0.32
C SER A 107 0.24 -9.77 0.84
N TYR A 108 0.54 -9.32 2.05
CA TYR A 108 -0.13 -9.76 3.28
C TYR A 108 -1.66 -9.50 3.27
N GLY A 109 -2.09 -8.32 2.82
CA GLY A 109 -3.50 -7.94 2.82
C GLY A 109 -3.96 -7.26 4.11
N LYS A 110 -3.17 -6.33 4.68
CA LYS A 110 -3.57 -5.54 5.85
C LYS A 110 -4.10 -4.16 5.43
N GLY A 111 -5.33 -4.12 4.95
CA GLY A 111 -6.02 -2.89 4.57
C GLY A 111 -6.83 -2.25 5.71
N ILE A 112 -6.34 -2.31 6.96
CA ILE A 112 -6.98 -1.71 8.13
C ILE A 112 -5.99 -0.93 8.98
N MET A 113 -6.49 0.10 9.66
CA MET A 113 -5.75 0.85 10.67
C MET A 113 -6.23 0.47 12.07
N GLN A 114 -5.28 0.39 13.00
CA GLN A 114 -5.55 0.09 14.40
C GLN A 114 -4.99 1.20 15.27
N SER A 115 -5.75 1.59 16.29
CA SER A 115 -5.38 2.58 17.29
C SER A 115 -5.24 1.93 18.65
N PHE A 116 -4.25 2.38 19.42
CA PHE A 116 -4.05 1.99 20.81
C PHE A 116 -4.65 3.04 21.72
N TYR A 117 -5.36 2.60 22.73
CA TYR A 117 -5.91 3.42 23.80
C TYR A 117 -5.39 2.86 25.11
N GLU A 118 -4.61 3.65 25.83
CA GLU A 118 -3.98 3.28 27.10
C GLU A 118 -4.61 4.07 28.24
N ASN A 119 -4.94 3.39 29.33
CA ASN A 119 -5.32 4.00 30.58
C ASN A 119 -4.05 4.38 31.34
N GLN A 120 -3.75 5.65 31.37
CA GLN A 120 -2.53 6.20 32.02
C GLN A 120 -2.45 5.91 33.52
N LEU A 121 -3.56 5.56 34.19
CA LEU A 121 -3.59 5.27 35.64
C LEU A 121 -3.32 3.78 35.93
N THR A 122 -3.81 2.88 35.06
CA THR A 122 -3.71 1.44 35.30
C THR A 122 -2.66 0.76 34.41
N GLY A 123 -2.23 1.41 33.32
CA GLY A 123 -1.36 0.84 32.30
C GLY A 123 -2.06 -0.17 31.39
N GLU A 124 -3.36 -0.39 31.58
CA GLU A 124 -4.14 -1.24 30.69
C GLU A 124 -4.31 -0.59 29.33
N ALA A 125 -4.21 -1.39 28.26
CA ALA A 125 -4.35 -0.89 26.90
C ALA A 125 -5.29 -1.76 26.09
N VAL A 126 -6.01 -1.12 25.17
CA VAL A 126 -6.84 -1.79 24.16
C VAL A 126 -6.42 -1.36 22.76
N LYS A 127 -6.33 -2.34 21.85
CA LYS A 127 -6.07 -2.13 20.42
C LYS A 127 -7.34 -2.34 19.64
N LEU A 128 -7.83 -1.30 19.00
CA LEU A 128 -9.08 -1.33 18.23
C LEU A 128 -8.81 -1.08 16.74
N THR A 129 -9.52 -1.80 15.87
CA THR A 129 -9.60 -1.46 14.45
C THR A 129 -10.51 -0.26 14.28
N THR A 130 -9.94 0.86 13.83
CA THR A 130 -10.64 2.15 13.78
C THR A 130 -10.96 2.62 12.36
N ALA A 131 -10.27 2.11 11.34
CA ALA A 131 -10.54 2.47 9.96
C ALA A 131 -10.18 1.37 8.96
N ALA A 132 -10.86 1.35 7.82
CA ALA A 132 -10.38 0.71 6.60
C ALA A 132 -9.43 1.66 5.87
N VAL A 133 -8.38 1.10 5.27
CA VAL A 133 -7.39 1.80 4.44
C VAL A 133 -7.66 1.47 2.98
N LEU A 134 -7.94 2.49 2.19
CA LEU A 134 -8.29 2.37 0.78
C LEU A 134 -7.27 3.13 -0.08
N TRP A 135 -7.09 2.68 -1.30
CA TRP A 135 -6.32 3.42 -2.28
C TRP A 135 -6.97 4.77 -2.59
N PRO A 136 -6.19 5.82 -2.90
CA PRO A 136 -6.68 7.19 -2.85
C PRO A 136 -7.65 7.56 -3.97
N VAL A 137 -7.58 6.93 -5.14
CA VAL A 137 -8.39 7.23 -6.32
C VAL A 137 -9.47 6.19 -6.52
N SER A 138 -9.08 4.92 -6.71
CA SER A 138 -10.00 3.82 -6.99
C SER A 138 -10.82 3.36 -5.79
N GLN A 139 -10.44 3.76 -4.57
CA GLN A 139 -11.04 3.28 -3.32
C GLN A 139 -10.89 1.76 -3.13
N THR A 140 -9.92 1.14 -3.79
CA THR A 140 -9.65 -0.30 -3.66
C THR A 140 -9.26 -0.64 -2.24
N CYS A 141 -9.90 -1.65 -1.66
CA CYS A 141 -9.57 -2.22 -0.35
C CYS A 141 -8.84 -3.55 -0.54
N ILE A 142 -7.62 -3.62 -0.04
CA ILE A 142 -6.80 -4.84 -0.13
C ILE A 142 -6.89 -5.73 1.12
N HIS A 143 -7.76 -5.38 2.08
CA HIS A 143 -7.86 -6.14 3.33
C HIS A 143 -8.25 -7.59 3.06
N THR A 144 -7.48 -8.53 3.61
CA THR A 144 -7.54 -9.99 3.40
C THR A 144 -7.17 -10.50 2.00
N VAL A 145 -7.11 -9.61 1.00
CA VAL A 145 -6.85 -9.95 -0.41
C VAL A 145 -5.36 -9.80 -0.74
N GLY A 146 -4.75 -8.69 -0.31
CA GLY A 146 -3.39 -8.31 -0.66
C GLY A 146 -3.28 -7.75 -2.08
N ILE A 147 -2.09 -7.24 -2.40
CA ILE A 147 -1.72 -6.86 -3.76
C ILE A 147 -1.37 -8.14 -4.51
N ASN A 148 -2.08 -8.43 -5.59
CA ASN A 148 -1.94 -9.64 -6.37
C ASN A 148 -2.24 -9.37 -7.86
N PRO A 149 -1.89 -10.27 -8.80
CA PRO A 149 -2.07 -10.04 -10.23
C PRO A 149 -3.52 -9.81 -10.70
N SER A 150 -4.52 -10.17 -9.90
CA SER A 150 -5.93 -9.94 -10.26
C SER A 150 -6.43 -8.52 -9.94
N ILE A 151 -5.66 -7.75 -9.13
CA ILE A 151 -6.09 -6.41 -8.69
C ILE A 151 -5.80 -5.32 -9.73
N ASP A 152 -4.71 -5.48 -10.49
CA ASP A 152 -4.32 -4.57 -11.58
C ASP A 152 -3.43 -5.32 -12.58
N SER A 153 -3.57 -5.03 -13.88
CA SER A 153 -2.78 -5.66 -14.95
C SER A 153 -1.27 -5.36 -14.90
N ARG A 154 -0.85 -4.41 -14.09
CA ARG A 154 0.56 -4.05 -13.85
C ARG A 154 1.15 -4.70 -12.60
N VAL A 155 0.43 -5.65 -12.02
CA VAL A 155 0.90 -6.52 -10.94
C VAL A 155 1.23 -7.88 -11.52
N TYR A 156 2.47 -8.29 -11.45
CA TYR A 156 3.03 -9.48 -12.10
C TYR A 156 3.43 -10.52 -11.05
N ALA A 157 3.04 -11.76 -11.26
CA ALA A 157 3.56 -12.89 -10.50
C ALA A 157 5.03 -13.14 -10.89
N ASN A 158 5.95 -13.25 -9.91
CA ASN A 158 7.31 -13.67 -10.20
C ASN A 158 7.39 -15.18 -10.41
N VAL A 159 7.28 -15.61 -11.65
CA VAL A 159 7.42 -17.02 -12.06
C VAL A 159 8.86 -17.37 -12.49
N TYR A 160 9.77 -16.41 -12.50
CA TYR A 160 11.13 -16.56 -13.06
C TYR A 160 12.22 -16.74 -12.00
N GLY A 161 11.88 -16.73 -10.71
CA GLY A 161 12.80 -16.98 -9.60
C GLY A 161 13.58 -15.77 -9.10
N ASN A 162 14.13 -14.91 -9.99
CA ASN A 162 14.82 -13.69 -9.59
C ASN A 162 13.98 -12.45 -9.89
N ALA A 163 13.33 -11.90 -8.85
CA ALA A 163 12.44 -10.75 -9.01
C ALA A 163 13.16 -9.50 -9.51
N ILE A 164 14.43 -9.29 -9.15
CA ILE A 164 15.21 -8.11 -9.58
C ILE A 164 15.49 -8.21 -11.09
N GLU A 165 15.95 -9.35 -11.55
CA GLU A 165 16.19 -9.58 -12.99
C GLU A 165 14.88 -9.48 -13.77
N TYR A 166 13.80 -10.07 -13.27
CA TYR A 166 12.50 -9.96 -13.90
C TYR A 166 12.02 -8.50 -13.96
N ALA A 167 12.18 -7.74 -12.87
CA ALA A 167 11.81 -6.32 -12.84
C ALA A 167 12.54 -5.47 -13.87
N GLN A 168 13.79 -5.83 -14.23
CA GLN A 168 14.57 -5.16 -15.27
C GLN A 168 14.07 -5.43 -16.70
N THR A 169 13.24 -6.44 -16.88
CA THR A 169 12.66 -6.77 -18.19
C THR A 169 11.31 -6.10 -18.44
N LEU A 170 10.70 -5.56 -17.40
CA LEU A 170 9.40 -4.89 -17.43
C LEU A 170 9.54 -3.41 -17.78
#